data_c1437612352777379828eafa7235bc88
#
_entry.id   c1437612352777379828eafa7235bc88
#
_cell.length_a   1.000
_cell.length_b   1.000
_cell.length_c   1.000
_cell.angle_alpha   90.00
_cell.angle_beta   90.00
_cell.angle_gamma   90.00
#
_symmetry.space_group_name_H-M   'P 1'
#
loop_
_entity.id
_entity.type
_entity.pdbx_description
1 polymer ?
#
loop_
_entity_poly.entity_id
_entity_poly.type
_entity_poly.pdbx_seq_one_letter_code
_entity_poly.pdbx_strand_id
1 'polypeptide(L)'
;MAIKKLGFVAVMTAGLLVLTGCASGPNNGVDQSKVDKAAQALLPAEYLDNGIDVASDIPYEPFEYLDENGDLTGVDVELINLIGQKLGTEIRINDAVFDTIIASLESGTNDIIISSMSDTVERQAKVDFVDYNIGGSQMIVAKGNPENITNPMSLCGKTVIVQNGTIQIDLIGTMSESCKVSGKKEITLTQLPDAPSMQNALRAGQGDAVMMDSFVAQGAAAKAGNGEYFDVVSDPEAPNGYDAGFVGIAILKKDTGLRDAIQAALQSLIDDGQYADLMAKWNMSANAVVSASVNGTKE
;
A
#
# COMPACT_ATOMS: atom_id res chain seq x y z
N MET A 1 78.28 54.06 20.05
CA MET A 1 77.37 53.98 18.87
C MET A 1 76.14 53.24 19.32
N ALA A 2 75.05 53.94 19.69
CA ALA A 2 73.88 53.46 20.37
C ALA A 2 72.74 53.29 19.34
N ILE A 3 72.17 52.10 19.23
CA ILE A 3 71.00 51.83 18.43
C ILE A 3 69.77 51.72 19.34
N LYS A 4 68.86 52.69 19.19
CA LYS A 4 67.56 52.73 19.89
C LYS A 4 66.62 51.65 19.34
N LYS A 5 66.11 50.79 20.23
CA LYS A 5 65.00 49.88 19.91
C LYS A 5 63.66 50.61 20.10
N LEU A 6 62.88 50.71 19.03
CA LEU A 6 61.48 51.13 19.02
C LEU A 6 60.60 49.93 19.37
N GLY A 7 59.85 50.03 20.45
CA GLY A 7 58.86 49.03 20.80
C GLY A 7 57.51 49.32 20.10
N PHE A 8 57.01 48.31 19.40
CA PHE A 8 55.67 48.31 18.79
C PHE A 8 54.68 47.63 19.77
N VAL A 9 53.73 48.39 20.27
CA VAL A 9 52.62 47.85 21.07
C VAL A 9 51.51 47.46 20.09
N ALA A 10 51.23 46.13 19.96
CA ALA A 10 50.13 45.62 19.23
C ALA A 10 48.92 45.46 20.15
N VAL A 11 47.87 46.24 19.91
CA VAL A 11 46.57 46.11 20.58
C VAL A 11 45.83 44.99 19.90
N MET A 12 45.63 43.82 20.57
CA MET A 12 44.78 42.73 20.13
C MET A 12 43.33 43.02 20.56
N THR A 13 42.48 43.43 19.60
CA THR A 13 41.02 43.43 19.77
C THR A 13 40.50 42.00 19.54
N ALA A 14 40.08 41.34 20.63
CA ALA A 14 39.39 40.06 20.57
C ALA A 14 37.96 40.28 20.08
N GLY A 15 37.70 40.00 18.81
CA GLY A 15 36.35 39.89 18.24
C GLY A 15 35.71 38.56 18.67
N LEU A 16 34.67 38.59 19.52
CA LEU A 16 33.81 37.44 19.77
C LEU A 16 32.99 37.17 18.47
N LEU A 17 33.37 36.16 17.71
CA LEU A 17 32.53 35.55 16.70
C LEU A 17 31.55 34.62 17.43
N VAL A 18 30.31 35.07 17.57
CA VAL A 18 29.17 34.22 17.96
C VAL A 18 28.87 33.34 16.73
N LEU A 19 29.39 32.12 16.69
CA LEU A 19 28.96 31.08 15.80
C LEU A 19 27.56 30.62 16.25
N THR A 20 26.52 31.19 15.64
CA THR A 20 25.19 30.56 15.65
C THR A 20 25.32 29.30 14.80
N GLY A 21 25.67 28.19 15.43
CA GLY A 21 25.58 26.87 14.85
C GLY A 21 24.09 26.54 14.68
N CYS A 22 23.59 26.62 13.45
CA CYS A 22 22.41 25.87 13.07
C CYS A 22 22.79 24.39 13.24
N ALA A 23 22.30 23.76 14.30
CA ALA A 23 22.29 22.32 14.39
C ALA A 23 21.32 21.82 13.29
N SER A 24 21.85 21.57 12.11
CA SER A 24 21.17 20.72 11.12
C SER A 24 21.16 19.33 11.75
N GLY A 25 20.02 18.88 12.27
CA GLY A 25 19.77 17.47 12.52
C GLY A 25 20.00 16.68 11.22
N PRO A 26 20.11 15.35 11.28
CA PRO A 26 20.32 14.54 10.09
C PRO A 26 19.20 14.86 9.08
N ASN A 27 19.58 15.49 7.96
CA ASN A 27 18.68 15.71 6.83
C ASN A 27 18.52 14.35 6.12
N ASN A 28 17.51 13.58 6.52
CA ASN A 28 17.15 12.28 5.94
C ASN A 28 16.48 12.43 4.55
N GLY A 29 16.88 13.38 3.74
CA GLY A 29 16.31 13.59 2.40
C GLY A 29 14.91 14.22 2.37
N VAL A 30 14.33 14.53 3.54
CA VAL A 30 12.99 15.10 3.67
C VAL A 30 13.01 16.61 3.43
N ASP A 31 12.16 17.09 2.52
CA ASP A 31 11.97 18.51 2.25
C ASP A 31 11.14 19.16 3.38
N GLN A 32 11.80 19.89 4.28
CA GLN A 32 11.18 20.51 5.44
C GLN A 32 10.08 21.53 5.08
N SER A 33 10.02 22.03 3.84
CA SER A 33 8.97 22.94 3.39
C SER A 33 7.62 22.23 3.15
N LYS A 34 7.63 20.91 3.00
CA LYS A 34 6.45 20.09 2.75
C LYS A 34 5.90 19.40 4.00
N VAL A 35 6.62 19.51 5.12
CA VAL A 35 6.23 18.89 6.39
C VAL A 35 4.99 19.57 6.96
N ASP A 36 3.97 18.79 7.28
CA ASP A 36 2.82 19.22 8.07
C ASP A 36 3.17 19.16 9.55
N LYS A 37 3.36 20.33 10.17
CA LYS A 37 3.78 20.40 11.58
C LYS A 37 2.73 19.88 12.56
N ALA A 38 1.44 19.89 12.20
CA ALA A 38 0.37 19.34 13.04
C ALA A 38 0.39 17.82 13.02
N ALA A 39 0.52 17.20 11.83
CA ALA A 39 0.68 15.77 11.68
C ALA A 39 2.00 15.27 12.31
N GLN A 40 3.11 15.97 12.05
CA GLN A 40 4.42 15.63 12.64
C GLN A 40 4.39 15.64 14.17
N ALA A 41 3.65 16.57 14.79
CA ALA A 41 3.56 16.66 16.26
C ALA A 41 2.86 15.45 16.91
N LEU A 42 2.10 14.66 16.15
CA LEU A 42 1.47 13.43 16.61
C LEU A 42 2.44 12.23 16.52
N LEU A 43 3.45 12.31 15.66
CA LEU A 43 4.38 11.21 15.43
C LEU A 43 5.28 11.00 16.65
N PRO A 44 5.35 9.78 17.22
CA PRO A 44 6.29 9.48 18.30
C PRO A 44 7.74 9.74 17.86
N ALA A 45 8.55 10.28 18.79
CA ALA A 45 9.92 10.71 18.50
C ALA A 45 10.80 9.59 17.91
N GLU A 46 10.56 8.35 18.29
CA GLU A 46 11.29 7.19 17.75
C GLU A 46 11.18 7.08 16.23
N TYR A 47 10.00 7.32 15.64
CA TYR A 47 9.81 7.26 14.19
C TYR A 47 10.35 8.52 13.48
N LEU A 48 10.41 9.64 14.18
CA LEU A 48 11.02 10.83 13.61
C LEU A 48 12.54 10.68 13.48
N ASP A 49 13.18 10.01 14.44
CA ASP A 49 14.62 9.83 14.49
C ASP A 49 15.09 8.62 13.67
N ASN A 50 14.31 7.53 13.66
CA ASN A 50 14.71 6.25 13.07
C ASN A 50 14.02 5.94 11.73
N GLY A 51 12.99 6.71 11.32
CA GLY A 51 12.16 6.39 10.15
C GLY A 51 11.07 5.38 10.46
N ILE A 52 10.30 5.00 9.44
CA ILE A 52 9.20 4.03 9.52
C ILE A 52 9.52 2.86 8.59
N ASP A 53 9.52 1.64 9.13
CA ASP A 53 9.68 0.40 8.38
C ASP A 53 8.30 -0.10 7.90
N VAL A 54 8.16 -0.26 6.60
CA VAL A 54 6.90 -0.54 5.92
C VAL A 54 6.95 -1.91 5.27
N ALA A 55 6.01 -2.79 5.61
CA ALA A 55 5.85 -4.07 4.92
C ALA A 55 4.93 -3.91 3.69
N SER A 56 5.32 -4.50 2.56
CA SER A 56 4.58 -4.50 1.31
C SER A 56 4.85 -5.80 0.54
N ASP A 57 3.84 -6.42 -0.07
CA ASP A 57 3.99 -7.68 -0.83
C ASP A 57 4.33 -7.37 -2.30
N ILE A 58 5.60 -7.44 -2.63
CA ILE A 58 6.16 -7.00 -3.92
C ILE A 58 6.49 -8.22 -4.80
N PRO A 59 5.96 -8.29 -6.04
CA PRO A 59 5.18 -7.29 -6.76
C PRO A 59 3.66 -7.50 -6.70
N TYR A 60 2.90 -6.41 -6.56
CA TYR A 60 1.45 -6.37 -6.68
C TYR A 60 0.99 -5.14 -7.50
N GLU A 61 1.31 -5.13 -8.81
CA GLU A 61 1.02 -4.00 -9.71
C GLU A 61 -0.49 -3.74 -9.87
N PRO A 62 -0.99 -2.47 -9.76
CA PRO A 62 -0.26 -1.20 -9.78
C PRO A 62 0.08 -0.61 -8.40
N PHE A 63 -0.08 -1.34 -7.30
CA PHE A 63 0.11 -0.82 -5.95
C PHE A 63 1.57 -0.73 -5.54
N GLU A 64 2.33 -1.83 -5.66
CA GLU A 64 3.77 -1.92 -5.37
C GLU A 64 4.46 -2.88 -6.33
N TYR A 65 5.42 -2.38 -7.09
CA TYR A 65 6.17 -3.19 -8.06
C TYR A 65 7.46 -2.51 -8.50
N LEU A 66 8.34 -3.24 -9.14
CA LEU A 66 9.53 -2.68 -9.78
C LEU A 66 9.21 -2.32 -11.23
N ASP A 67 9.51 -1.08 -11.61
CA ASP A 67 9.38 -0.63 -12.99
C ASP A 67 10.43 -1.26 -13.93
N GLU A 68 10.43 -0.87 -15.21
CA GLU A 68 11.36 -1.38 -16.21
C GLU A 68 12.85 -1.05 -15.92
N ASN A 69 13.11 -0.06 -15.06
CA ASN A 69 14.46 0.31 -14.63
C ASN A 69 14.88 -0.43 -13.34
N GLY A 70 13.95 -1.14 -12.70
CA GLY A 70 14.14 -1.79 -11.41
C GLY A 70 13.87 -0.87 -10.22
N ASP A 71 13.26 0.30 -10.45
CA ASP A 71 12.90 1.23 -9.40
C ASP A 71 11.53 0.85 -8.79
N LEU A 72 11.43 0.86 -7.45
CA LEU A 72 10.19 0.57 -6.74
C LEU A 72 9.19 1.71 -6.93
N THR A 73 8.00 1.37 -7.41
CA THR A 73 6.93 2.32 -7.74
C THR A 73 5.55 1.71 -7.50
N GLY A 74 4.50 2.52 -7.62
CA GLY A 74 3.11 2.11 -7.45
C GLY A 74 2.33 3.08 -6.57
N VAL A 75 1.02 2.88 -6.49
CA VAL A 75 0.11 3.75 -5.72
C VAL A 75 0.51 3.78 -4.26
N ASP A 76 0.72 2.61 -3.66
CA ASP A 76 1.04 2.45 -2.25
C ASP A 76 2.43 3.01 -1.92
N VAL A 77 3.39 2.77 -2.82
CA VAL A 77 4.75 3.30 -2.71
C VAL A 77 4.76 4.83 -2.75
N GLU A 78 4.03 5.43 -3.68
CA GLU A 78 3.97 6.88 -3.79
C GLU A 78 3.20 7.51 -2.63
N LEU A 79 2.08 6.90 -2.21
CA LEU A 79 1.27 7.38 -1.10
C LEU A 79 2.07 7.38 0.21
N ILE A 80 2.73 6.27 0.53
CA ILE A 80 3.47 6.19 1.80
C ILE A 80 4.66 7.15 1.83
N ASN A 81 5.31 7.38 0.68
CA ASN A 81 6.36 8.38 0.57
C ASN A 81 5.85 9.81 0.75
N LEU A 82 4.65 10.14 0.22
CA LEU A 82 3.99 11.43 0.47
C LEU A 82 3.63 11.60 1.95
N ILE A 83 3.14 10.54 2.61
CA ILE A 83 2.86 10.52 4.05
C ILE A 83 4.15 10.75 4.84
N GLY A 84 5.24 10.05 4.52
CA GLY A 84 6.55 10.26 5.13
C GLY A 84 7.05 11.69 4.96
N GLN A 85 6.83 12.29 3.78
CA GLN A 85 7.16 13.68 3.51
C GLN A 85 6.34 14.65 4.38
N LYS A 86 5.02 14.40 4.58
CA LYS A 86 4.17 15.19 5.50
C LYS A 86 4.60 15.05 6.95
N LEU A 87 5.01 13.87 7.37
CA LEU A 87 5.48 13.58 8.73
C LEU A 87 6.91 14.07 8.98
N GLY A 88 7.69 14.30 7.91
CA GLY A 88 9.09 14.70 8.04
C GLY A 88 10.00 13.55 8.46
N THR A 89 9.66 12.31 8.09
CA THR A 89 10.39 11.09 8.44
C THR A 89 10.74 10.25 7.21
N GLU A 90 11.76 9.42 7.32
CA GLU A 90 12.16 8.47 6.28
C GLU A 90 11.20 7.29 6.22
N ILE A 91 10.89 6.81 5.01
CA ILE A 91 10.12 5.59 4.75
C ILE A 91 11.07 4.54 4.18
N ARG A 92 11.05 3.35 4.75
CA ARG A 92 11.80 2.18 4.26
C ARG A 92 10.81 1.06 3.96
N ILE A 93 10.66 0.73 2.67
CA ILE A 93 9.73 -0.30 2.21
C ILE A 93 10.47 -1.63 2.13
N ASN A 94 9.95 -2.64 2.80
CA ASN A 94 10.47 -3.99 2.89
C ASN A 94 9.51 -4.96 2.23
N ASP A 95 10.03 -5.80 1.33
CA ASP A 95 9.26 -6.90 0.73
C ASP A 95 8.87 -7.93 1.80
N ALA A 96 7.60 -8.30 1.83
CA ALA A 96 7.03 -9.21 2.83
C ALA A 96 5.90 -10.05 2.24
N VAL A 97 5.89 -11.34 2.54
CA VAL A 97 4.86 -12.28 2.07
C VAL A 97 3.50 -11.95 2.69
N PHE A 98 2.45 -11.78 1.86
CA PHE A 98 1.14 -11.26 2.26
C PHE A 98 0.47 -12.06 3.39
N ASP A 99 0.48 -13.39 3.34
CA ASP A 99 -0.20 -14.23 4.34
C ASP A 99 0.40 -14.15 5.75
N THR A 100 1.66 -13.69 5.86
CA THR A 100 2.38 -13.51 7.13
C THR A 100 2.66 -12.03 7.45
N ILE A 101 2.18 -11.10 6.64
CA ILE A 101 2.57 -9.70 6.70
C ILE A 101 2.14 -9.04 8.03
N ILE A 102 0.96 -9.38 8.60
CA ILE A 102 0.52 -8.88 9.92
C ILE A 102 1.45 -9.39 11.03
N ALA A 103 1.96 -10.62 10.91
CA ALA A 103 2.90 -11.15 11.89
C ALA A 103 4.23 -10.39 11.90
N SER A 104 4.61 -9.73 10.80
CA SER A 104 5.79 -8.87 10.74
C SER A 104 5.67 -7.64 11.65
N LEU A 105 4.45 -7.09 11.82
CA LEU A 105 4.18 -6.03 12.80
C LEU A 105 4.22 -6.57 14.23
N GLU A 106 3.59 -7.73 14.47
CA GLU A 106 3.56 -8.36 15.80
C GLU A 106 4.98 -8.67 16.30
N SER A 107 5.90 -9.02 15.40
CA SER A 107 7.32 -9.29 15.73
C SER A 107 8.18 -8.03 15.84
N GLY A 108 7.67 -6.86 15.40
CA GLY A 108 8.44 -5.61 15.34
C GLY A 108 9.47 -5.56 14.21
N THR A 109 9.33 -6.40 13.18
CA THR A 109 10.18 -6.35 11.98
C THR A 109 9.82 -5.15 11.10
N ASN A 110 8.53 -4.81 11.06
CA ASN A 110 8.00 -3.63 10.40
C ASN A 110 7.06 -2.89 11.35
N ASP A 111 6.85 -1.62 11.08
CA ASP A 111 6.01 -0.73 11.90
C ASP A 111 4.58 -0.66 11.36
N ILE A 112 4.44 -0.66 10.03
CA ILE A 112 3.16 -0.56 9.33
C ILE A 112 3.13 -1.48 8.11
N ILE A 113 1.91 -1.71 7.58
CA ILE A 113 1.69 -2.37 6.29
C ILE A 113 0.99 -1.39 5.35
N ILE A 114 1.48 -1.27 4.12
CA ILE A 114 0.73 -0.76 2.97
C ILE A 114 0.95 -1.74 1.81
N SER A 115 -0.12 -2.45 1.40
CA SER A 115 -0.07 -3.52 0.40
C SER A 115 -1.47 -3.86 -0.09
N SER A 116 -2.22 -2.85 -0.54
CA SER A 116 -3.63 -2.99 -0.95
C SER A 116 -4.46 -3.84 0.04
N MET A 117 -4.18 -3.72 1.34
CA MET A 117 -4.78 -4.58 2.36
C MET A 117 -6.19 -4.11 2.71
N SER A 118 -7.18 -4.98 2.46
CA SER A 118 -8.58 -4.72 2.83
C SER A 118 -8.72 -4.55 4.34
N ASP A 119 -9.40 -3.48 4.75
CA ASP A 119 -9.87 -3.27 6.12
C ASP A 119 -11.06 -4.21 6.38
N THR A 120 -10.85 -5.22 7.20
CA THR A 120 -11.88 -6.17 7.60
C THR A 120 -12.00 -6.24 9.13
N VAL A 121 -13.21 -6.53 9.62
CA VAL A 121 -13.47 -6.69 11.05
C VAL A 121 -12.55 -7.75 11.67
N GLU A 122 -12.26 -8.82 10.96
CA GLU A 122 -11.33 -9.87 11.41
C GLU A 122 -9.91 -9.31 11.62
N ARG A 123 -9.37 -8.58 10.63
CA ARG A 123 -8.03 -7.98 10.73
C ARG A 123 -7.98 -6.86 11.77
N GLN A 124 -9.09 -6.13 11.93
CA GLN A 124 -9.24 -5.11 12.98
C GLN A 124 -9.14 -5.68 14.40
N ALA A 125 -9.27 -6.99 14.60
CA ALA A 125 -8.98 -7.61 15.90
C ALA A 125 -7.51 -7.45 16.32
N LYS A 126 -6.57 -7.33 15.37
CA LYS A 126 -5.12 -7.25 15.59
C LYS A 126 -4.52 -5.88 15.30
N VAL A 127 -4.99 -5.22 14.24
CA VAL A 127 -4.46 -3.95 13.74
C VAL A 127 -5.57 -2.91 13.63
N ASP A 128 -5.20 -1.62 13.57
CA ASP A 128 -6.07 -0.56 13.11
C ASP A 128 -5.70 -0.21 11.66
N PHE A 129 -6.68 0.24 10.89
CA PHE A 129 -6.50 0.68 9.51
C PHE A 129 -6.69 2.19 9.39
N VAL A 130 -5.80 2.85 8.65
CA VAL A 130 -6.04 4.19 8.11
C VAL A 130 -6.43 4.03 6.66
N ASP A 131 -7.71 4.23 6.35
CA ASP A 131 -8.29 3.93 5.05
C ASP A 131 -7.89 4.98 4.02
N TYR A 132 -7.38 4.51 2.87
CA TYR A 132 -6.92 5.39 1.80
C TYR A 132 -7.54 5.09 0.43
N ASN A 133 -8.30 3.99 0.28
CA ASN A 133 -8.86 3.58 -1.00
C ASN A 133 -10.14 2.75 -0.78
N ILE A 134 -10.97 2.61 -1.81
CA ILE A 134 -12.08 1.68 -1.87
C ILE A 134 -11.83 0.72 -3.04
N GLY A 135 -11.70 -0.58 -2.75
CA GLY A 135 -11.42 -1.62 -3.74
C GLY A 135 -12.40 -2.78 -3.64
N GLY A 136 -12.54 -3.50 -4.74
CA GLY A 136 -13.28 -4.77 -4.82
C GLY A 136 -12.47 -5.81 -5.57
N SER A 137 -12.97 -7.04 -5.65
CA SER A 137 -12.31 -8.15 -6.34
C SER A 137 -12.89 -8.38 -7.73
N GLN A 138 -12.05 -8.68 -8.70
CA GLN A 138 -12.46 -9.08 -10.06
C GLN A 138 -11.80 -10.38 -10.49
N MET A 139 -12.43 -11.05 -11.44
CA MET A 139 -11.91 -12.27 -12.05
C MET A 139 -11.15 -11.92 -13.33
N ILE A 140 -9.98 -12.55 -13.49
CA ILE A 140 -9.36 -12.70 -14.82
C ILE A 140 -9.44 -14.15 -15.27
N VAL A 141 -9.57 -14.33 -16.57
CA VAL A 141 -9.65 -15.63 -17.25
C VAL A 141 -8.67 -15.68 -18.42
N ALA A 142 -8.37 -16.85 -18.95
CA ALA A 142 -7.58 -16.96 -20.16
C ALA A 142 -8.26 -16.21 -21.32
N LYS A 143 -7.44 -15.65 -22.21
CA LYS A 143 -7.93 -14.87 -23.37
C LYS A 143 -9.01 -15.59 -24.16
N GLY A 144 -10.06 -14.87 -24.49
CA GLY A 144 -11.24 -15.41 -25.17
C GLY A 144 -12.22 -16.14 -24.24
N ASN A 145 -11.94 -16.20 -22.94
CA ASN A 145 -12.83 -16.78 -21.92
C ASN A 145 -13.38 -18.16 -22.32
N PRO A 146 -12.52 -19.18 -22.52
CA PRO A 146 -12.92 -20.49 -23.07
C PRO A 146 -13.93 -21.22 -22.18
N GLU A 147 -13.95 -20.90 -20.86
CA GLU A 147 -14.84 -21.52 -19.89
C GLU A 147 -16.16 -20.77 -19.69
N ASN A 148 -16.40 -19.69 -20.46
CA ASN A 148 -17.60 -18.84 -20.41
C ASN A 148 -17.93 -18.36 -18.99
N ILE A 149 -16.93 -17.90 -18.25
CA ILE A 149 -17.07 -17.35 -16.90
C ILE A 149 -17.55 -15.91 -17.02
N THR A 150 -18.75 -15.61 -16.50
CA THR A 150 -19.39 -14.27 -16.62
C THR A 150 -19.89 -13.71 -15.30
N ASN A 151 -20.05 -14.55 -14.28
CA ASN A 151 -20.56 -14.19 -12.95
C ASN A 151 -20.21 -15.29 -11.94
N PRO A 152 -20.45 -15.12 -10.63
CA PRO A 152 -20.14 -16.13 -9.61
C PRO A 152 -20.73 -17.51 -9.86
N MET A 153 -21.94 -17.58 -10.39
CA MET A 153 -22.61 -18.87 -10.66
C MET A 153 -22.01 -19.66 -11.82
N SER A 154 -21.25 -19.00 -12.68
CA SER A 154 -20.49 -19.66 -13.76
C SER A 154 -19.19 -20.30 -13.28
N LEU A 155 -18.75 -19.99 -12.06
CA LEU A 155 -17.59 -20.62 -11.39
C LEU A 155 -17.90 -22.01 -10.84
N CYS A 156 -19.18 -22.41 -10.75
CA CYS A 156 -19.56 -23.70 -10.18
C CYS A 156 -18.92 -24.87 -10.94
N GLY A 157 -18.14 -25.67 -10.20
CA GLY A 157 -17.38 -26.81 -10.76
C GLY A 157 -16.05 -26.43 -11.42
N LYS A 158 -15.68 -25.15 -11.40
CA LYS A 158 -14.42 -24.64 -11.92
C LYS A 158 -13.34 -24.57 -10.84
N THR A 159 -12.09 -24.40 -11.28
CA THR A 159 -10.94 -24.15 -10.40
C THR A 159 -10.63 -22.66 -10.41
N VAL A 160 -10.71 -22.04 -9.22
CA VAL A 160 -10.38 -20.61 -9.03
C VAL A 160 -9.09 -20.50 -8.22
N ILE A 161 -8.19 -19.66 -8.69
CA ILE A 161 -6.91 -19.39 -8.07
C ILE A 161 -7.00 -18.05 -7.31
N VAL A 162 -6.50 -18.03 -6.07
CA VAL A 162 -6.42 -16.83 -5.22
C VAL A 162 -5.05 -16.76 -4.54
N GLN A 163 -4.69 -15.60 -4.01
CA GLN A 163 -3.48 -15.46 -3.20
C GLN A 163 -3.74 -15.89 -1.75
N ASN A 164 -2.73 -16.50 -1.12
CA ASN A 164 -2.75 -16.86 0.29
C ASN A 164 -3.04 -15.63 1.18
N GLY A 165 -3.86 -15.82 2.22
CA GLY A 165 -4.12 -14.79 3.24
C GLY A 165 -5.01 -13.63 2.79
N THR A 166 -5.57 -13.68 1.57
CA THR A 166 -6.44 -12.64 1.03
C THR A 166 -7.93 -12.90 1.31
N ILE A 167 -8.74 -11.83 1.29
CA ILE A 167 -10.20 -11.92 1.46
C ILE A 167 -10.89 -12.71 0.35
N GLN A 168 -10.25 -12.87 -0.80
CA GLN A 168 -10.76 -13.63 -1.93
C GLN A 168 -10.99 -15.11 -1.57
N ILE A 169 -10.29 -15.65 -0.56
CA ILE A 169 -10.48 -17.01 -0.06
C ILE A 169 -11.92 -17.19 0.44
N ASP A 170 -12.35 -16.30 1.34
CA ASP A 170 -13.69 -16.34 1.95
C ASP A 170 -14.78 -15.98 0.94
N LEU A 171 -14.48 -15.04 0.05
CA LEU A 171 -15.36 -14.67 -1.06
C LEU A 171 -15.66 -15.88 -1.96
N ILE A 172 -14.62 -16.62 -2.37
CA ILE A 172 -14.80 -17.86 -3.16
C ILE A 172 -15.49 -18.95 -2.34
N GLY A 173 -15.21 -19.04 -1.04
CA GLY A 173 -15.93 -19.95 -0.14
C GLY A 173 -17.44 -19.70 -0.15
N THR A 174 -17.85 -18.44 -0.04
CA THR A 174 -19.26 -18.01 -0.11
C THR A 174 -19.89 -18.32 -1.47
N MET A 175 -19.18 -18.07 -2.57
CA MET A 175 -19.62 -18.40 -3.93
C MET A 175 -19.76 -19.92 -4.10
N SER A 176 -18.83 -20.70 -3.56
CA SER A 176 -18.86 -22.16 -3.60
C SER A 176 -20.06 -22.75 -2.85
N GLU A 177 -20.39 -22.23 -1.67
CA GLU A 177 -21.59 -22.63 -0.94
C GLU A 177 -22.88 -22.29 -1.72
N SER A 178 -22.91 -21.16 -2.42
CA SER A 178 -24.03 -20.80 -3.32
C SER A 178 -24.18 -21.80 -4.47
N CYS A 179 -23.08 -22.33 -5.02
CA CYS A 179 -23.12 -23.39 -6.01
C CYS A 179 -23.76 -24.67 -5.43
N LYS A 180 -23.35 -25.07 -4.25
CA LYS A 180 -23.83 -26.26 -3.54
C LYS A 180 -25.34 -26.15 -3.24
N VAL A 181 -25.79 -25.03 -2.67
CA VAL A 181 -27.20 -24.76 -2.40
C VAL A 181 -28.04 -24.82 -3.69
N SER A 182 -27.46 -24.41 -4.81
CA SER A 182 -28.11 -24.49 -6.14
C SER A 182 -28.03 -25.88 -6.79
N GLY A 183 -27.51 -26.88 -6.08
CA GLY A 183 -27.36 -28.25 -6.60
C GLY A 183 -26.30 -28.42 -7.67
N LYS A 184 -25.37 -27.44 -7.77
CA LYS A 184 -24.23 -27.48 -8.69
C LYS A 184 -22.98 -28.01 -7.97
N LYS A 185 -21.94 -28.30 -8.75
CA LYS A 185 -20.64 -28.70 -8.23
C LYS A 185 -19.95 -27.52 -7.55
N GLU A 186 -19.35 -27.76 -6.39
CA GLU A 186 -18.59 -26.75 -5.66
C GLU A 186 -17.40 -26.23 -6.47
N ILE A 187 -16.91 -25.03 -6.14
CA ILE A 187 -15.69 -24.44 -6.73
C ILE A 187 -14.49 -25.14 -6.11
N THR A 188 -13.49 -25.46 -6.93
CA THR A 188 -12.19 -25.93 -6.45
C THR A 188 -11.30 -24.70 -6.23
N LEU A 189 -10.84 -24.48 -4.99
CA LEU A 189 -9.97 -23.37 -4.64
C LEU A 189 -8.50 -23.82 -4.72
N THR A 190 -7.68 -23.04 -5.41
CA THR A 190 -6.22 -23.16 -5.41
C THR A 190 -5.62 -21.89 -4.86
N GLN A 191 -4.72 -22.01 -3.89
CA GLN A 191 -4.06 -20.86 -3.27
C GLN A 191 -2.59 -20.83 -3.68
N LEU A 192 -2.08 -19.64 -4.05
CA LEU A 192 -0.69 -19.40 -4.45
C LEU A 192 -0.10 -18.22 -3.69
N PRO A 193 1.24 -18.12 -3.61
CA PRO A 193 1.87 -17.14 -2.73
C PRO A 193 1.74 -15.69 -3.19
N ASP A 194 1.69 -15.43 -4.52
CA ASP A 194 1.82 -14.09 -5.09
C ASP A 194 1.07 -13.95 -6.43
N ALA A 195 0.87 -12.71 -6.87
CA ALA A 195 0.16 -12.40 -8.12
C ALA A 195 0.85 -12.97 -9.38
N PRO A 196 2.18 -12.91 -9.55
CA PRO A 196 2.85 -13.53 -10.68
C PRO A 196 2.63 -15.05 -10.76
N SER A 197 2.67 -15.73 -9.62
CA SER A 197 2.41 -17.20 -9.55
C SER A 197 0.99 -17.53 -9.99
N MET A 198 0.00 -16.73 -9.55
CA MET A 198 -1.40 -16.88 -9.96
C MET A 198 -1.59 -16.70 -11.48
N GLN A 199 -1.00 -15.64 -12.04
CA GLN A 199 -1.07 -15.35 -13.48
C GLN A 199 -0.39 -16.46 -14.31
N ASN A 200 0.77 -16.95 -13.85
CA ASN A 200 1.48 -18.04 -14.52
C ASN A 200 0.68 -19.36 -14.47
N ALA A 201 0.04 -19.68 -13.35
CA ALA A 201 -0.80 -20.85 -13.19
C ALA A 201 -2.05 -20.79 -14.11
N LEU A 202 -2.72 -19.63 -14.19
CA LEU A 202 -3.84 -19.43 -15.12
C LEU A 202 -3.39 -19.62 -16.58
N ARG A 203 -2.27 -19.04 -16.97
CA ARG A 203 -1.70 -19.18 -18.32
C ARG A 203 -1.33 -20.61 -18.65
N ALA A 204 -0.89 -21.37 -17.65
CA ALA A 204 -0.56 -22.80 -17.80
C ALA A 204 -1.79 -23.72 -17.78
N GLY A 205 -3.01 -23.19 -17.66
CA GLY A 205 -4.26 -23.96 -17.58
C GLY A 205 -4.42 -24.75 -16.28
N GLN A 206 -3.77 -24.29 -15.18
CA GLN A 206 -3.87 -24.94 -13.87
C GLN A 206 -5.09 -24.44 -13.06
N GLY A 207 -5.85 -23.52 -13.62
CA GLY A 207 -7.12 -23.01 -13.11
C GLY A 207 -7.92 -22.36 -14.23
N ASP A 208 -9.21 -22.15 -13.99
CA ASP A 208 -10.15 -21.58 -14.97
C ASP A 208 -10.26 -20.06 -14.81
N ALA A 209 -10.04 -19.53 -13.60
CA ALA A 209 -10.02 -18.12 -13.28
C ALA A 209 -9.04 -17.82 -12.15
N VAL A 210 -8.60 -16.55 -12.07
CA VAL A 210 -7.95 -15.96 -10.89
C VAL A 210 -8.88 -14.89 -10.33
N MET A 211 -9.07 -14.86 -9.01
CA MET A 211 -9.73 -13.76 -8.30
C MET A 211 -8.66 -12.93 -7.59
N MET A 212 -8.65 -11.62 -7.84
CA MET A 212 -7.70 -10.66 -7.26
C MET A 212 -8.33 -9.27 -7.20
N ASP A 213 -7.64 -8.29 -6.65
CA ASP A 213 -8.12 -6.91 -6.65
C ASP A 213 -8.42 -6.39 -8.05
N SER A 214 -9.47 -5.58 -8.18
CA SER A 214 -9.98 -5.09 -9.45
C SER A 214 -8.91 -4.37 -10.28
N PHE A 215 -8.08 -3.53 -9.64
CA PHE A 215 -7.01 -2.81 -10.33
C PHE A 215 -5.89 -3.73 -10.80
N VAL A 216 -5.54 -4.72 -9.98
CA VAL A 216 -4.54 -5.74 -10.33
C VAL A 216 -5.04 -6.61 -11.46
N ALA A 217 -6.32 -7.01 -11.43
CA ALA A 217 -6.96 -7.76 -12.51
C ALA A 217 -6.93 -6.99 -13.84
N GLN A 218 -7.27 -5.71 -13.81
CA GLN A 218 -7.26 -4.83 -14.99
C GLN A 218 -5.83 -4.60 -15.50
N GLY A 219 -4.88 -4.36 -14.60
CA GLY A 219 -3.46 -4.22 -14.94
C GLY A 219 -2.89 -5.49 -15.58
N ALA A 220 -3.15 -6.65 -14.97
CA ALA A 220 -2.72 -7.94 -15.51
C ALA A 220 -3.29 -8.21 -16.90
N ALA A 221 -4.60 -7.96 -17.12
CA ALA A 221 -5.22 -8.16 -18.43
C ALA A 221 -4.69 -7.19 -19.49
N ALA A 222 -4.36 -5.94 -19.11
CA ALA A 222 -3.84 -4.95 -20.05
C ALA A 222 -2.38 -5.19 -20.44
N LYS A 223 -1.53 -5.66 -19.51
CA LYS A 223 -0.08 -5.71 -19.68
C LYS A 223 0.44 -7.12 -20.02
N ALA A 224 -0.12 -8.17 -19.45
CA ALA A 224 0.38 -9.52 -19.67
C ALA A 224 0.29 -9.93 -21.14
N GLY A 225 1.46 -10.17 -21.77
CA GLY A 225 1.55 -10.46 -23.20
C GLY A 225 1.00 -9.36 -24.09
N ASN A 226 1.16 -8.08 -23.73
CA ASN A 226 0.55 -6.93 -24.40
C ASN A 226 -0.97 -7.05 -24.54
N GLY A 227 -1.65 -7.57 -23.50
CA GLY A 227 -3.11 -7.73 -23.47
C GLY A 227 -3.62 -9.01 -24.17
N GLU A 228 -2.72 -9.96 -24.51
CA GLU A 228 -3.09 -11.17 -25.24
C GLU A 228 -3.29 -12.41 -24.36
N TYR A 229 -2.98 -12.33 -23.04
CA TYR A 229 -3.06 -13.53 -22.20
C TYR A 229 -4.35 -13.65 -21.43
N PHE A 230 -4.94 -12.54 -20.99
CA PHE A 230 -6.09 -12.55 -20.09
C PHE A 230 -7.19 -11.62 -20.56
N ASP A 231 -8.42 -11.94 -20.15
CA ASP A 231 -9.58 -11.03 -20.17
C ASP A 231 -10.08 -10.84 -18.74
N VAL A 232 -10.50 -9.60 -18.42
CA VAL A 232 -11.23 -9.33 -17.17
C VAL A 232 -12.69 -9.73 -17.38
N VAL A 233 -13.24 -10.48 -16.43
CA VAL A 233 -14.67 -10.80 -16.43
C VAL A 233 -15.47 -9.57 -16.02
N SER A 234 -16.33 -9.08 -16.91
CA SER A 234 -17.24 -7.97 -16.65
C SER A 234 -18.57 -8.52 -16.17
N ASP A 235 -18.91 -8.25 -14.89
CA ASP A 235 -20.22 -8.54 -14.34
C ASP A 235 -21.00 -7.23 -14.13
N PRO A 236 -22.09 -6.99 -14.85
CA PRO A 236 -22.90 -5.76 -14.69
C PRO A 236 -23.50 -5.61 -13.28
N GLU A 237 -23.65 -6.70 -12.53
CA GLU A 237 -24.16 -6.66 -11.15
C GLU A 237 -23.06 -6.30 -10.12
N ALA A 238 -21.80 -6.34 -10.54
CA ALA A 238 -20.64 -5.96 -9.70
C ALA A 238 -19.70 -5.01 -10.45
N PRO A 239 -20.15 -3.81 -10.83
CA PRO A 239 -19.37 -2.88 -11.67
C PRO A 239 -18.08 -2.40 -11.00
N ASN A 240 -18.03 -2.38 -9.67
CA ASN A 240 -16.85 -2.02 -8.87
C ASN A 240 -16.08 -3.24 -8.33
N GLY A 241 -16.40 -4.43 -8.85
CA GLY A 241 -15.90 -5.70 -8.31
C GLY A 241 -16.76 -6.25 -7.18
N TYR A 242 -16.46 -7.49 -6.79
CA TYR A 242 -17.14 -8.19 -5.69
C TYR A 242 -16.53 -7.78 -4.36
N ASP A 243 -17.37 -7.74 -3.31
CA ASP A 243 -16.96 -7.46 -1.94
C ASP A 243 -16.14 -6.16 -1.82
N ALA A 244 -16.64 -5.09 -2.45
CA ALA A 244 -15.97 -3.80 -2.44
C ALA A 244 -16.04 -3.17 -1.03
N GLY A 245 -14.88 -2.77 -0.51
CA GLY A 245 -14.73 -2.21 0.82
C GLY A 245 -13.49 -1.32 0.94
N PHE A 246 -13.23 -0.83 2.15
CA PHE A 246 -12.08 -0.01 2.42
C PHE A 246 -10.78 -0.84 2.33
N VAL A 247 -9.75 -0.15 1.84
CA VAL A 247 -8.37 -0.60 1.81
C VAL A 247 -7.56 0.42 2.62
N GLY A 248 -6.71 -0.06 3.52
CA GLY A 248 -6.04 0.82 4.47
C GLY A 248 -4.61 0.45 4.80
N ILE A 249 -3.92 1.41 5.38
CA ILE A 249 -2.60 1.24 6.01
C ILE A 249 -2.84 0.59 7.37
N ALA A 250 -2.25 -0.59 7.60
CA ALA A 250 -2.44 -1.32 8.84
C ALA A 250 -1.33 -1.00 9.85
N ILE A 251 -1.72 -0.72 11.09
CA ILE A 251 -0.85 -0.36 12.22
C ILE A 251 -1.26 -1.18 13.44
N LEU A 252 -0.32 -1.62 14.28
CA LEU A 252 -0.69 -2.32 15.51
C LEU A 252 -1.55 -1.45 16.42
N LYS A 253 -2.59 -2.02 17.03
CA LYS A 253 -3.54 -1.31 17.90
C LYS A 253 -2.90 -0.58 19.08
N LYS A 254 -1.72 -1.02 19.52
CA LYS A 254 -0.96 -0.38 20.60
C LYS A 254 -0.28 0.93 20.16
N ASP A 255 -0.01 1.10 18.84
CA ASP A 255 0.80 2.18 18.30
C ASP A 255 -0.09 3.34 17.82
N THR A 256 -0.97 3.81 18.74
CA THR A 256 -1.99 4.84 18.45
C THR A 256 -1.38 6.16 17.99
N GLY A 257 -0.21 6.55 18.50
CA GLY A 257 0.47 7.78 18.08
C GLY A 257 0.92 7.70 16.60
N LEU A 258 1.46 6.56 16.17
CA LEU A 258 1.82 6.34 14.76
C LEU A 258 0.58 6.35 13.86
N ARG A 259 -0.48 5.64 14.27
CA ARG A 259 -1.78 5.64 13.56
C ARG A 259 -2.34 7.04 13.37
N ASP A 260 -2.41 7.81 14.44
CA ASP A 260 -3.00 9.15 14.43
C ASP A 260 -2.17 10.13 13.59
N ALA A 261 -0.84 9.99 13.60
CA ALA A 261 0.07 10.75 12.75
C ALA A 261 -0.13 10.43 11.27
N ILE A 262 -0.24 9.12 10.90
CA ILE A 262 -0.50 8.68 9.53
C ILE A 262 -1.86 9.18 9.05
N GLN A 263 -2.91 9.07 9.88
CA GLN A 263 -4.24 9.59 9.56
C GLN A 263 -4.21 11.10 9.29
N ALA A 264 -3.55 11.86 10.16
CA ALA A 264 -3.43 13.31 9.99
C ALA A 264 -2.63 13.68 8.73
N ALA A 265 -1.57 12.94 8.42
CA ALA A 265 -0.78 13.15 7.20
C ALA A 265 -1.60 12.84 5.93
N LEU A 266 -2.34 11.73 5.91
CA LEU A 266 -3.25 11.40 4.80
C LEU A 266 -4.33 12.47 4.65
N GLN A 267 -4.95 12.93 5.74
CA GLN A 267 -5.94 14.01 5.69
C GLN A 267 -5.34 15.29 5.12
N SER A 268 -4.12 15.66 5.51
CA SER A 268 -3.39 16.80 4.96
C SER A 268 -3.16 16.69 3.44
N LEU A 269 -2.84 15.47 2.94
CA LEU A 269 -2.70 15.20 1.50
C LEU A 269 -4.06 15.30 0.76
N ILE A 270 -5.15 14.92 1.41
CA ILE A 270 -6.51 15.07 0.87
C ILE A 270 -6.88 16.55 0.78
N ASP A 271 -6.65 17.30 1.85
CA ASP A 271 -7.03 18.71 1.99
C ASP A 271 -6.28 19.63 1.00
N ASP A 272 -5.02 19.34 0.71
CA ASP A 272 -4.20 20.14 -0.22
C ASP A 272 -4.20 19.62 -1.66
N GLY A 273 -4.93 18.52 -1.93
CA GLY A 273 -5.16 17.97 -3.28
C GLY A 273 -4.08 17.00 -3.77
N GLN A 274 -2.96 16.80 -3.08
CA GLN A 274 -1.90 15.89 -3.51
C GLN A 274 -2.39 14.43 -3.60
N TYR A 275 -3.27 14.03 -2.67
CA TYR A 275 -3.91 12.71 -2.74
C TYR A 275 -4.80 12.56 -3.98
N ALA A 276 -5.59 13.58 -4.33
CA ALA A 276 -6.43 13.55 -5.53
C ALA A 276 -5.59 13.46 -6.81
N ASP A 277 -4.47 14.19 -6.88
CA ASP A 277 -3.52 14.13 -7.99
C ASP A 277 -2.89 12.73 -8.11
N LEU A 278 -2.51 12.10 -6.98
CA LEU A 278 -2.01 10.74 -6.97
C LEU A 278 -3.03 9.75 -7.51
N MET A 279 -4.27 9.79 -7.02
CA MET A 279 -5.34 8.89 -7.46
C MET A 279 -5.68 9.10 -8.95
N ALA A 280 -5.64 10.34 -9.44
CA ALA A 280 -5.84 10.64 -10.85
C ALA A 280 -4.71 10.12 -11.73
N LYS A 281 -3.46 10.24 -11.29
CA LYS A 281 -2.27 9.69 -11.98
C LYS A 281 -2.41 8.18 -12.24
N TRP A 282 -2.96 7.46 -11.27
CA TRP A 282 -3.13 6.01 -11.34
C TRP A 282 -4.50 5.56 -11.86
N ASN A 283 -5.34 6.49 -12.36
CA ASN A 283 -6.71 6.24 -12.84
C ASN A 283 -7.63 5.64 -11.77
N MET A 284 -7.41 5.99 -10.50
CA MET A 284 -8.16 5.49 -9.34
C MET A 284 -9.05 6.56 -8.69
N SER A 285 -9.33 7.68 -9.37
CA SER A 285 -10.13 8.79 -8.81
C SER A 285 -11.51 8.39 -8.32
N ALA A 286 -12.15 7.39 -8.95
CA ALA A 286 -13.46 6.89 -8.56
C ALA A 286 -13.44 6.08 -7.25
N ASN A 287 -12.26 5.66 -6.81
CA ASN A 287 -12.03 4.83 -5.64
C ASN A 287 -11.39 5.62 -4.48
N ALA A 288 -11.17 6.92 -4.71
CA ALA A 288 -10.60 7.81 -3.71
C ALA A 288 -11.55 7.99 -2.53
N VAL A 289 -10.98 7.98 -1.32
CA VAL A 289 -11.70 8.35 -0.10
C VAL A 289 -11.84 9.88 -0.01
N VAL A 290 -12.90 10.34 0.62
CA VAL A 290 -13.15 11.79 0.80
C VAL A 290 -12.53 12.33 2.09
N SER A 291 -12.18 11.45 3.01
CA SER A 291 -11.50 11.76 4.26
C SER A 291 -10.76 10.54 4.79
N ALA A 292 -9.67 10.75 5.51
CA ALA A 292 -8.93 9.70 6.17
C ALA A 292 -9.73 9.16 7.38
N SER A 293 -10.27 7.94 7.26
CA SER A 293 -10.96 7.24 8.35
C SER A 293 -10.05 6.24 9.05
N VAL A 294 -10.43 5.88 10.27
CA VAL A 294 -9.81 4.76 10.99
C VAL A 294 -10.85 3.67 11.16
N ASN A 295 -10.52 2.45 10.70
CA ASN A 295 -11.41 1.29 10.77
C ASN A 295 -12.78 1.62 10.17
N GLY A 296 -12.82 2.04 8.92
CA GLY A 296 -14.04 2.46 8.21
C GLY A 296 -15.01 1.32 7.99
N THR A 297 -14.53 0.09 7.80
CA THR A 297 -15.34 -1.11 7.73
C THR A 297 -15.96 -1.42 9.10
N LYS A 298 -17.26 -1.63 9.12
CA LYS A 298 -18.05 -1.96 10.32
C LYS A 298 -18.70 -3.34 10.14
N GLU A 299 -19.11 -3.95 11.27
CA GLU A 299 -19.89 -5.18 11.30
C GLU A 299 -21.25 -5.05 10.56
#